data_67aa43570aa5065652c9a3f6122104bb
#
_entry.id   67aa43570aa5065652c9a3f6122104bb
#
_cell.length_a   1.000
_cell.length_b   1.000
_cell.length_c   1.000
_cell.angle_alpha   90.00
_cell.angle_beta   90.00
_cell.angle_gamma   90.00
#
_symmetry.space_group_name_H-M   'P 1'
#
loop_
_entity.id
_entity.type
_entity.pdbx_description
1 polymer ?
#
loop_
_entity_poly.entity_id
_entity_poly.type
_entity_poly.pdbx_seq_one_letter_code
_entity_poly.pdbx_strand_id
1 'polypeptide(L)'
;MTKKMFLKNEKVYREQTWNVVVGCSRVSAGCDNCYAIPECQRMSGNPKITQKHGVNPYDKLVQIRNGKTDFSSKLHFFEDRLSTPLRVKRPTIWFVNSLSDMYHHGVSLDVLKRIFEVMNRADWHIFDILTKRADRMEELSDKLTWTPNIWQGVTFEGIPADMPDGQRKKVLSRISALREHPANVKFVSFEPLIGAIPPDLDLTGIDWAFFGGESHRTILQARPMEPQWLRDGIALCESFGCKPYVKQLGTAWAAATGNWRFKDKAGKDSLPWPEDLCPYAIHSLREITPDDLRPMVAQPSLGDPPSSNCGHADTPEG
;
A
#
# COMPACT_ATOMS: atom_id res chain seq x y z
N MET A 1 -18.55 -3.21 -23.76
CA MET A 1 -18.66 -4.28 -22.74
C MET A 1 -17.92 -5.51 -23.23
N THR A 2 -16.63 -5.62 -23.00
CA THR A 2 -15.84 -6.79 -23.37
C THR A 2 -15.83 -7.74 -22.18
N LYS A 3 -16.60 -8.83 -22.25
CA LYS A 3 -16.50 -9.95 -21.33
C LYS A 3 -15.11 -10.57 -21.49
N LYS A 4 -14.17 -10.27 -20.56
CA LYS A 4 -12.95 -11.08 -20.44
C LYS A 4 -13.38 -12.51 -20.15
N MET A 5 -13.15 -13.39 -21.09
CA MET A 5 -13.29 -14.84 -20.93
C MET A 5 -12.19 -15.31 -19.98
N PHE A 6 -12.54 -15.53 -18.72
CA PHE A 6 -11.62 -16.08 -17.71
C PHE A 6 -11.43 -17.58 -17.98
N LEU A 7 -10.18 -17.98 -18.12
CA LEU A 7 -9.79 -19.38 -18.17
C LEU A 7 -10.20 -20.09 -16.87
N LYS A 8 -10.77 -21.27 -16.98
CA LYS A 8 -11.50 -21.98 -15.91
C LYS A 8 -10.65 -22.42 -14.68
N ASN A 9 -9.36 -22.15 -14.63
CA ASN A 9 -8.43 -22.66 -13.59
C ASN A 9 -7.58 -21.60 -12.87
N GLU A 10 -7.78 -20.31 -13.09
CA GLU A 10 -7.01 -19.28 -12.39
C GLU A 10 -7.78 -18.79 -11.16
N LYS A 11 -7.15 -18.86 -9.99
CA LYS A 11 -7.68 -18.25 -8.76
C LYS A 11 -7.66 -16.73 -8.91
N VAL A 12 -8.79 -16.16 -9.33
CA VAL A 12 -8.94 -14.68 -9.36
C VAL A 12 -9.22 -14.21 -7.95
N TYR A 13 -8.27 -13.52 -7.36
CA TYR A 13 -8.43 -12.91 -6.04
C TYR A 13 -9.32 -11.65 -6.13
N ARG A 14 -10.06 -11.39 -5.02
CA ARG A 14 -10.71 -10.10 -4.78
C ARG A 14 -9.78 -9.25 -3.92
N GLU A 15 -9.84 -7.95 -4.06
CA GLU A 15 -9.20 -7.03 -3.11
C GLU A 15 -10.22 -6.48 -2.12
N GLN A 16 -9.86 -6.49 -0.86
CA GLN A 16 -10.65 -5.89 0.22
C GLN A 16 -9.73 -5.34 1.32
N THR A 17 -10.26 -4.42 2.11
CA THR A 17 -9.60 -3.96 3.32
C THR A 17 -10.15 -4.69 4.54
N TRP A 18 -9.26 -5.05 5.46
CA TRP A 18 -9.63 -5.62 6.75
C TRP A 18 -9.15 -4.71 7.89
N ASN A 19 -10.02 -3.78 8.28
CA ASN A 19 -9.75 -2.80 9.34
C ASN A 19 -10.20 -3.36 10.70
N VAL A 20 -9.43 -4.26 11.26
CA VAL A 20 -9.64 -4.86 12.58
C VAL A 20 -9.13 -3.93 13.69
N VAL A 21 -8.09 -3.14 13.40
CA VAL A 21 -7.68 -2.00 14.22
C VAL A 21 -7.85 -0.72 13.41
N VAL A 22 -8.27 0.35 14.03
CA VAL A 22 -8.39 1.69 13.43
C VAL A 22 -7.79 2.76 14.33
N GLY A 23 -7.40 3.87 13.74
CA GLY A 23 -6.64 4.93 14.41
C GLY A 23 -5.13 4.73 14.26
N CYS A 24 -4.38 5.82 14.31
CA CYS A 24 -2.93 5.82 14.09
C CYS A 24 -2.28 7.05 14.75
N SER A 25 -0.98 7.21 14.52
CA SER A 25 -0.22 8.46 14.76
C SER A 25 0.83 8.64 13.68
N ARG A 26 1.22 9.89 13.41
CA ARG A 26 2.23 10.20 12.39
C ARG A 26 3.61 9.69 12.80
N VAL A 27 4.41 9.27 11.83
CA VAL A 27 5.81 8.84 12.05
C VAL A 27 6.80 9.48 11.07
N SER A 28 6.33 9.92 9.90
CA SER A 28 7.19 10.53 8.87
C SER A 28 6.41 11.48 7.97
N ALA A 29 7.09 12.17 7.07
CA ALA A 29 6.48 13.07 6.08
C ALA A 29 5.42 12.40 5.22
N GLY A 30 5.54 11.11 4.92
CA GLY A 30 4.52 10.33 4.22
C GLY A 30 3.17 10.22 4.95
N CYS A 31 3.10 10.68 6.23
CA CYS A 31 1.85 10.73 6.99
C CYS A 31 1.13 12.09 6.92
N ASP A 32 1.74 13.14 6.32
CA ASP A 32 1.20 14.50 6.38
C ASP A 32 -0.16 14.64 5.71
N ASN A 33 -0.35 13.99 4.58
CA ASN A 33 -1.58 13.96 3.80
C ASN A 33 -2.24 12.57 3.81
N CYS A 34 -2.11 11.83 4.93
CA CYS A 34 -2.63 10.48 5.05
C CYS A 34 -4.15 10.44 4.83
N TYR A 35 -4.58 9.65 3.85
CA TYR A 35 -6.00 9.47 3.51
C TYR A 35 -6.84 8.87 4.65
N ALA A 36 -6.21 8.16 5.57
CA ALA A 36 -6.91 7.52 6.69
C ALA A 36 -7.46 8.55 7.70
N ILE A 37 -6.87 9.74 7.80
CA ILE A 37 -7.34 10.82 8.68
C ILE A 37 -8.74 11.29 8.26
N PRO A 38 -8.96 11.80 7.03
CA PRO A 38 -10.29 12.21 6.59
C PRO A 38 -11.29 11.06 6.53
N GLU A 39 -10.85 9.82 6.31
CA GLU A 39 -11.74 8.66 6.36
C GLU A 39 -12.21 8.37 7.80
N CYS A 40 -11.33 8.40 8.79
CA CYS A 40 -11.72 8.29 10.19
C CYS A 40 -12.65 9.44 10.61
N GLN A 41 -12.39 10.66 10.16
CA GLN A 41 -13.25 11.82 10.40
C GLN A 41 -14.64 11.63 9.78
N ARG A 42 -14.70 11.12 8.54
CA ARG A 42 -15.98 10.83 7.86
C ARG A 42 -16.79 9.74 8.58
N MET A 43 -16.12 8.78 9.19
CA MET A 43 -16.76 7.71 9.97
C MET A 43 -17.18 8.19 11.37
N SER A 44 -16.48 9.16 11.94
CA SER A 44 -16.87 9.83 13.17
C SER A 44 -18.21 10.54 12.97
N GLY A 45 -19.08 10.49 13.98
CA GLY A 45 -20.42 11.05 13.90
C GLY A 45 -21.39 10.30 12.99
N ASN A 46 -21.01 9.18 12.38
CA ASN A 46 -21.93 8.40 11.55
C ASN A 46 -22.94 7.64 12.41
N PRO A 47 -24.26 7.99 12.36
CA PRO A 47 -25.27 7.41 13.24
C PRO A 47 -25.47 5.90 13.05
N LYS A 48 -25.22 5.37 11.84
CA LYS A 48 -25.31 3.93 11.57
C LYS A 48 -24.25 3.13 12.34
N ILE A 49 -23.06 3.73 12.52
CA ILE A 49 -21.98 3.10 13.29
C ILE A 49 -22.34 3.13 14.78
N THR A 50 -22.83 4.26 15.28
CA THR A 50 -23.30 4.39 16.66
C THR A 50 -24.45 3.42 16.96
N GLN A 51 -25.40 3.28 16.04
CA GLN A 51 -26.50 2.32 16.18
C GLN A 51 -26.02 0.86 16.28
N LYS A 52 -24.98 0.51 15.49
CA LYS A 52 -24.43 -0.84 15.49
C LYS A 52 -23.61 -1.16 16.74
N HIS A 53 -22.86 -0.19 17.28
CA HIS A 53 -21.85 -0.43 18.33
C HIS A 53 -22.18 0.24 19.68
N GLY A 54 -23.33 0.92 19.80
CA GLY A 54 -23.72 1.69 20.99
C GLY A 54 -23.00 3.04 21.12
N VAL A 55 -21.72 3.08 20.80
CA VAL A 55 -20.89 4.28 20.67
C VAL A 55 -20.19 4.25 19.33
N ASN A 56 -19.78 5.40 18.81
CA ASN A 56 -19.00 5.43 17.57
C ASN A 56 -17.50 5.29 17.90
N PRO A 57 -16.85 4.18 17.54
CA PRO A 57 -15.42 3.97 17.83
C PRO A 57 -14.49 4.97 17.17
N TYR A 58 -14.93 5.65 16.10
CA TYR A 58 -14.16 6.63 15.37
C TYR A 58 -14.13 8.03 15.99
N ASP A 59 -15.06 8.36 16.93
CA ASP A 59 -15.20 9.73 17.46
C ASP A 59 -13.97 10.26 18.18
N LYS A 60 -13.13 9.36 18.70
CA LYS A 60 -11.92 9.74 19.44
C LYS A 60 -10.62 9.51 18.69
N LEU A 61 -10.69 9.06 17.42
CA LEU A 61 -9.50 8.71 16.65
C LEU A 61 -8.84 9.91 15.98
N VAL A 62 -9.60 11.00 15.79
CA VAL A 62 -9.12 12.23 15.18
C VAL A 62 -9.33 13.41 16.12
N GLN A 63 -8.51 14.43 15.97
CA GLN A 63 -8.56 15.68 16.73
C GLN A 63 -8.14 16.85 15.85
N ILE A 64 -8.46 18.07 16.26
CA ILE A 64 -7.94 19.29 15.65
C ILE A 64 -6.62 19.64 16.35
N ARG A 65 -5.54 19.75 15.58
CA ARG A 65 -4.23 20.21 16.04
C ARG A 65 -3.75 21.30 15.09
N ASN A 66 -3.47 22.49 15.61
CA ASN A 66 -3.03 23.66 14.82
C ASN A 66 -3.96 23.93 13.61
N GLY A 67 -5.28 23.88 13.83
CA GLY A 67 -6.28 24.12 12.79
C GLY A 67 -6.42 23.03 11.73
N LYS A 68 -5.69 21.92 11.83
CA LYS A 68 -5.78 20.76 10.92
C LYS A 68 -6.29 19.53 11.66
N THR A 69 -7.07 18.72 10.96
CA THR A 69 -7.46 17.38 11.46
C THR A 69 -6.24 16.46 11.45
N ASP A 70 -6.04 15.76 12.55
CA ASP A 70 -4.96 14.81 12.72
C ASP A 70 -5.42 13.63 13.57
N PHE A 71 -4.66 12.53 13.56
CA PHE A 71 -4.89 11.43 14.49
C PHE A 71 -4.66 11.87 15.94
N SER A 72 -5.48 11.35 16.83
CA SER A 72 -5.37 11.57 18.28
C SER A 72 -4.39 10.62 18.97
N SER A 73 -3.77 9.70 18.22
CA SER A 73 -2.98 8.55 18.70
C SER A 73 -3.78 7.49 19.47
N LYS A 74 -5.10 7.64 19.52
CA LYS A 74 -5.99 6.60 20.06
C LYS A 74 -6.26 5.54 19.00
N LEU A 75 -6.45 4.32 19.47
CA LEU A 75 -6.78 3.16 18.64
C LEU A 75 -8.10 2.56 19.11
N HIS A 76 -8.75 1.85 18.21
CA HIS A 76 -9.85 0.96 18.55
C HIS A 76 -9.67 -0.39 17.86
N PHE A 77 -9.81 -1.48 18.63
CA PHE A 77 -9.82 -2.84 18.12
C PHE A 77 -11.25 -3.33 17.99
N PHE A 78 -11.62 -3.77 16.78
CA PHE A 78 -12.95 -4.29 16.48
C PHE A 78 -12.99 -5.81 16.64
N GLU A 79 -13.46 -6.27 17.79
CA GLU A 79 -13.61 -7.69 18.08
C GLU A 79 -14.52 -8.42 17.08
N ASP A 80 -15.62 -7.79 16.67
CA ASP A 80 -16.60 -8.34 15.74
C ASP A 80 -16.05 -8.49 14.29
N ARG A 81 -14.95 -7.81 13.97
CA ARG A 81 -14.28 -7.89 12.67
C ARG A 81 -13.17 -8.92 12.62
N LEU A 82 -12.69 -9.39 13.77
CA LEU A 82 -11.52 -10.27 13.85
C LEU A 82 -11.71 -11.52 12.99
N SER A 83 -12.84 -12.19 13.07
CA SER A 83 -13.13 -13.42 12.32
C SER A 83 -13.66 -13.20 10.90
N THR A 84 -13.63 -11.96 10.38
CA THR A 84 -14.17 -11.65 9.04
C THR A 84 -13.52 -12.48 7.92
N PRO A 85 -12.18 -12.62 7.83
CA PRO A 85 -11.56 -13.42 6.78
C PRO A 85 -12.01 -14.89 6.81
N LEU A 86 -12.19 -15.48 7.98
CA LEU A 86 -12.61 -16.88 8.12
C LEU A 86 -14.03 -17.16 7.55
N ARG A 87 -14.87 -16.13 7.46
CA ARG A 87 -16.23 -16.24 6.91
C ARG A 87 -16.29 -16.06 5.39
N VAL A 88 -15.26 -15.48 4.80
CA VAL A 88 -15.18 -15.24 3.35
C VAL A 88 -14.56 -16.46 2.69
N LYS A 89 -15.32 -17.16 1.84
CA LYS A 89 -14.87 -18.39 1.15
C LYS A 89 -14.07 -18.13 -0.12
N ARG A 90 -14.38 -17.01 -0.80
CA ARG A 90 -13.69 -16.67 -2.05
C ARG A 90 -12.29 -16.14 -1.74
N PRO A 91 -11.23 -16.63 -2.43
CA PRO A 91 -9.88 -16.11 -2.30
C PRO A 91 -9.86 -14.57 -2.42
N THR A 92 -9.19 -13.92 -1.49
CA THR A 92 -9.20 -12.46 -1.34
C THR A 92 -7.81 -11.99 -0.91
N ILE A 93 -7.33 -10.92 -1.50
CA ILE A 93 -6.17 -10.17 -0.99
C ILE A 93 -6.73 -9.14 -0.01
N TRP A 94 -6.35 -9.30 1.25
CA TRP A 94 -6.76 -8.41 2.33
C TRP A 94 -5.67 -7.39 2.63
N PHE A 95 -5.92 -6.12 2.30
CA PHE A 95 -5.09 -5.04 2.84
C PHE A 95 -5.43 -4.84 4.31
N VAL A 96 -4.49 -5.20 5.17
CA VAL A 96 -4.72 -5.25 6.62
C VAL A 96 -4.51 -3.87 7.23
N ASN A 97 -5.56 -3.35 7.89
CA ASN A 97 -5.54 -2.07 8.61
C ASN A 97 -5.22 -0.84 7.74
N SER A 98 -5.97 -0.63 6.65
CA SER A 98 -5.85 0.59 5.83
C SER A 98 -6.09 1.90 6.60
N LEU A 99 -6.74 1.84 7.77
CA LEU A 99 -7.02 2.97 8.66
C LEU A 99 -6.19 2.97 9.95
N SER A 100 -5.13 2.16 9.99
CA SER A 100 -4.21 2.04 11.11
C SER A 100 -2.84 1.55 10.62
N ASP A 101 -1.93 1.33 11.56
CA ASP A 101 -0.69 0.60 11.36
C ASP A 101 -0.65 -0.56 12.36
N MET A 102 -0.51 -1.81 11.87
CA MET A 102 -0.50 -2.99 12.74
C MET A 102 0.55 -2.93 13.83
N TYR A 103 1.70 -2.32 13.53
CA TYR A 103 2.79 -2.16 14.46
C TYR A 103 2.74 -0.83 15.25
N HIS A 104 1.56 -0.18 15.33
CA HIS A 104 1.39 0.95 16.22
C HIS A 104 1.62 0.53 17.68
N HIS A 105 2.36 1.34 18.46
CA HIS A 105 2.71 1.02 19.85
C HIS A 105 1.51 0.72 20.76
N GLY A 106 0.35 1.25 20.44
CA GLY A 106 -0.90 0.96 21.14
C GLY A 106 -1.55 -0.40 20.80
N VAL A 107 -1.02 -1.16 19.83
CA VAL A 107 -1.47 -2.52 19.52
C VAL A 107 -0.65 -3.49 20.36
N SER A 108 -1.26 -4.21 21.29
CA SER A 108 -0.56 -5.19 22.12
C SER A 108 -0.13 -6.41 21.33
N LEU A 109 0.90 -7.11 21.80
CA LEU A 109 1.33 -8.38 21.21
C LEU A 109 0.20 -9.42 21.20
N ASP A 110 -0.64 -9.45 22.22
CA ASP A 110 -1.79 -10.38 22.28
C ASP A 110 -2.78 -10.11 21.17
N VAL A 111 -3.09 -8.84 20.88
CA VAL A 111 -3.95 -8.46 19.75
C VAL A 111 -3.31 -8.88 18.42
N LEU A 112 -2.00 -8.66 18.26
CA LEU A 112 -1.27 -9.10 17.06
C LEU A 112 -1.32 -10.62 16.89
N LYS A 113 -1.07 -11.39 17.95
CA LYS A 113 -1.14 -12.86 17.90
C LYS A 113 -2.53 -13.36 17.48
N ARG A 114 -3.59 -12.75 17.97
CA ARG A 114 -4.97 -13.09 17.59
C ARG A 114 -5.26 -12.77 16.12
N ILE A 115 -4.75 -11.64 15.60
CA ILE A 115 -4.87 -11.28 14.19
C ILE A 115 -4.09 -12.28 13.33
N PHE A 116 -2.86 -12.62 13.71
CA PHE A 116 -2.02 -13.59 13.01
C PHE A 116 -2.62 -15.00 13.03
N GLU A 117 -3.23 -15.42 14.13
CA GLU A 117 -3.96 -16.70 14.19
C GLU A 117 -5.07 -16.78 13.13
N VAL A 118 -5.83 -15.70 12.95
CA VAL A 118 -6.86 -15.64 11.90
C VAL A 118 -6.23 -15.71 10.51
N MET A 119 -5.14 -14.97 10.26
CA MET A 119 -4.44 -14.98 8.98
C MET A 119 -3.86 -16.36 8.66
N ASN A 120 -3.22 -17.00 9.63
CA ASN A 120 -2.64 -18.32 9.50
C ASN A 120 -3.71 -19.41 9.22
N ARG A 121 -4.90 -19.28 9.81
CA ARG A 121 -6.01 -20.21 9.59
C ARG A 121 -6.74 -19.98 8.27
N ALA A 122 -6.69 -18.78 7.71
CA ALA A 122 -7.35 -18.40 6.47
C ALA A 122 -6.38 -18.43 5.29
N ASP A 123 -5.68 -19.57 5.11
CA ASP A 123 -4.58 -19.79 4.17
C ASP A 123 -4.98 -19.69 2.68
N TRP A 124 -6.29 -19.71 2.38
CA TRP A 124 -6.83 -19.46 1.03
C TRP A 124 -6.89 -17.97 0.64
N HIS A 125 -6.56 -17.07 1.56
CA HIS A 125 -6.43 -15.63 1.36
C HIS A 125 -4.98 -15.22 1.31
N ILE A 126 -4.73 -14.01 0.83
CA ILE A 126 -3.46 -13.30 0.98
C ILE A 126 -3.70 -12.14 1.93
N PHE A 127 -2.77 -11.90 2.85
CA PHE A 127 -2.81 -10.78 3.77
C PHE A 127 -1.62 -9.86 3.52
N ASP A 128 -1.93 -8.67 3.04
CA ASP A 128 -0.98 -7.61 2.72
C ASP A 128 -0.88 -6.67 3.93
N ILE A 129 0.26 -6.73 4.64
CA ILE A 129 0.56 -5.90 5.80
C ILE A 129 1.55 -4.83 5.41
N LEU A 130 1.18 -3.56 5.58
CA LEU A 130 2.04 -2.42 5.28
C LEU A 130 2.29 -1.58 6.54
N THR A 131 3.56 -1.23 6.79
CA THR A 131 3.92 -0.41 7.95
C THR A 131 4.93 0.68 7.64
N LYS A 132 4.91 1.74 8.45
CA LYS A 132 5.97 2.75 8.56
C LYS A 132 6.81 2.60 9.85
N ARG A 133 6.52 1.55 10.66
CA ARG A 133 7.09 1.29 11.99
C ARG A 133 7.98 0.05 11.96
N ALA A 134 9.03 0.12 11.16
CA ALA A 134 9.90 -1.01 10.92
C ALA A 134 10.68 -1.44 12.18
N ASP A 135 10.98 -0.50 13.07
CA ASP A 135 11.58 -0.76 14.37
C ASP A 135 10.75 -1.75 15.21
N ARG A 136 9.42 -1.51 15.26
CA ARG A 136 8.54 -2.39 16.00
C ARG A 136 8.18 -3.67 15.22
N MET A 137 8.14 -3.60 13.90
CA MET A 137 8.01 -4.79 13.05
C MET A 137 9.15 -5.76 13.32
N GLU A 138 10.39 -5.27 13.35
CA GLU A 138 11.59 -6.05 13.64
C GLU A 138 11.55 -6.65 15.06
N GLU A 139 11.23 -5.85 16.08
CA GLU A 139 11.08 -6.29 17.48
C GLU A 139 10.10 -7.47 17.66
N LEU A 140 9.05 -7.52 16.82
CA LEU A 140 7.95 -8.47 17.00
C LEU A 140 7.94 -9.61 15.98
N SER A 141 8.81 -9.58 14.99
CA SER A 141 8.80 -10.52 13.86
C SER A 141 8.96 -11.97 14.27
N ASP A 142 9.83 -12.25 15.24
CA ASP A 142 10.10 -13.60 15.81
C ASP A 142 9.04 -14.08 16.81
N LYS A 143 8.16 -13.18 17.26
CA LYS A 143 7.08 -13.47 18.23
C LYS A 143 5.76 -13.83 17.53
N LEU A 144 5.75 -13.80 16.19
CA LEU A 144 4.58 -14.04 15.33
C LEU A 144 4.85 -15.21 14.38
N THR A 145 3.80 -15.94 14.01
CA THR A 145 3.91 -17.06 13.06
C THR A 145 3.63 -16.59 11.65
N TRP A 146 4.57 -16.79 10.74
CA TRP A 146 4.51 -16.37 9.35
C TRP A 146 4.21 -17.54 8.42
N THR A 147 3.01 -17.58 7.88
CA THR A 147 2.64 -18.51 6.79
C THR A 147 2.81 -17.84 5.43
N PRO A 148 3.00 -18.60 4.33
CA PRO A 148 3.31 -18.03 3.00
C PRO A 148 2.30 -17.04 2.45
N ASN A 149 1.06 -17.07 2.94
CA ASN A 149 -0.02 -16.17 2.55
C ASN A 149 -0.02 -14.82 3.29
N ILE A 150 0.92 -14.60 4.21
CA ILE A 150 1.09 -13.34 4.93
C ILE A 150 2.29 -12.60 4.34
N TRP A 151 2.03 -11.47 3.70
CA TRP A 151 3.02 -10.61 3.06
C TRP A 151 3.36 -9.44 3.94
N GLN A 152 4.63 -9.11 4.02
CA GLN A 152 5.08 -7.95 4.78
C GLN A 152 5.67 -6.88 3.86
N GLY A 153 5.17 -5.67 4.01
CA GLY A 153 5.69 -4.49 3.34
C GLY A 153 6.06 -3.37 4.29
N VAL A 154 6.93 -2.49 3.81
CA VAL A 154 7.22 -1.20 4.43
C VAL A 154 6.98 -0.07 3.45
N THR A 155 6.59 1.09 3.98
CA THR A 155 6.53 2.30 3.16
C THR A 155 7.89 2.97 3.12
N PHE A 156 8.32 3.36 1.92
CA PHE A 156 9.48 4.20 1.68
C PHE A 156 9.07 5.39 0.82
N GLU A 157 8.91 6.55 1.40
CA GLU A 157 8.38 7.75 0.73
C GLU A 157 9.39 8.52 -0.13
N GLY A 158 10.58 7.98 -0.35
CA GLY A 158 11.73 8.71 -0.90
C GLY A 158 12.40 9.60 0.16
N ILE A 159 13.45 10.29 -0.26
CA ILE A 159 14.22 11.19 0.59
C ILE A 159 14.09 12.62 0.04
N PRO A 160 13.15 13.44 0.54
CA PRO A 160 13.12 14.86 0.25
C PRO A 160 14.44 15.53 0.60
N ALA A 161 14.85 16.53 -0.20
CA ALA A 161 16.14 17.20 -0.06
C ALA A 161 16.31 17.89 1.31
N ASP A 162 15.22 18.32 1.92
CA ASP A 162 15.16 19.00 3.21
C ASP A 162 14.88 18.04 4.40
N MET A 163 14.91 16.71 4.14
CA MET A 163 14.63 15.73 5.19
C MET A 163 15.72 15.74 6.26
N PRO A 164 15.37 15.95 7.56
CA PRO A 164 16.36 15.90 8.64
C PRO A 164 17.04 14.52 8.74
N ASP A 165 18.34 14.49 9.06
CA ASP A 165 19.15 13.27 9.12
C ASP A 165 18.54 12.17 10.00
N GLY A 166 17.96 12.52 11.13
CA GLY A 166 17.32 11.56 12.03
C GLY A 166 16.10 10.90 11.40
N GLN A 167 15.34 11.62 10.56
CA GLN A 167 14.21 11.05 9.81
C GLN A 167 14.74 10.22 8.63
N ARG A 168 15.76 10.72 7.91
CA ARG A 168 16.40 9.98 6.82
C ARG A 168 16.87 8.60 7.26
N LYS A 169 17.59 8.52 8.39
CA LYS A 169 18.02 7.24 8.96
C LYS A 169 16.85 6.30 9.24
N LYS A 170 15.75 6.81 9.80
CA LYS A 170 14.55 6.01 10.07
C LYS A 170 13.84 5.52 8.82
N VAL A 171 13.81 6.31 7.74
CA VAL A 171 13.20 5.90 6.47
C VAL A 171 14.07 4.82 5.81
N LEU A 172 15.39 4.99 5.79
CA LEU A 172 16.34 4.02 5.24
C LEU A 172 16.31 2.70 6.02
N SER A 173 16.27 2.74 7.36
CA SER A 173 16.26 1.52 8.17
C SER A 173 15.04 0.63 7.96
N ARG A 174 13.94 1.16 7.39
CA ARG A 174 12.77 0.34 7.05
C ARG A 174 13.08 -0.74 6.01
N ILE A 175 13.93 -0.42 5.04
CA ILE A 175 14.34 -1.39 4.01
C ILE A 175 15.23 -2.46 4.62
N SER A 176 16.21 -2.09 5.44
CA SER A 176 17.09 -3.05 6.11
C SER A 176 16.28 -4.01 7.00
N ALA A 177 15.35 -3.49 7.81
CA ALA A 177 14.49 -4.31 8.67
C ALA A 177 13.58 -5.25 7.84
N LEU A 178 13.08 -4.80 6.67
CA LEU A 178 12.28 -5.64 5.82
C LEU A 178 13.09 -6.78 5.17
N ARG A 179 14.33 -6.50 4.76
CA ARG A 179 15.20 -7.53 4.17
C ARG A 179 15.44 -8.70 5.11
N GLU A 180 15.66 -8.42 6.38
CA GLU A 180 15.89 -9.44 7.45
C GLU A 180 14.58 -10.07 7.95
N HIS A 181 13.42 -9.58 7.53
CA HIS A 181 12.13 -10.04 8.02
C HIS A 181 11.80 -11.48 7.55
N PRO A 182 11.17 -12.34 8.39
CA PRO A 182 10.93 -13.76 8.08
C PRO A 182 9.78 -14.02 7.11
N ALA A 183 9.01 -13.01 6.66
CA ALA A 183 7.93 -13.20 5.71
C ALA A 183 8.44 -13.76 4.37
N ASN A 184 7.69 -14.68 3.78
CA ASN A 184 8.03 -15.30 2.49
C ASN A 184 7.96 -14.32 1.32
N VAL A 185 7.02 -13.38 1.36
CA VAL A 185 6.87 -12.33 0.36
C VAL A 185 7.08 -10.98 1.04
N LYS A 186 8.01 -10.21 0.50
CA LYS A 186 8.39 -8.89 0.99
C LYS A 186 8.18 -7.85 -0.09
N PHE A 187 7.61 -6.71 0.28
CA PHE A 187 7.39 -5.64 -0.68
C PHE A 187 7.67 -4.25 -0.11
N VAL A 188 8.03 -3.33 -1.00
CA VAL A 188 8.18 -1.91 -0.66
C VAL A 188 7.07 -1.12 -1.32
N SER A 189 6.38 -0.29 -0.54
CA SER A 189 5.45 0.71 -1.06
C SER A 189 6.14 2.06 -1.09
N PHE A 190 6.54 2.50 -2.28
CA PHE A 190 7.01 3.85 -2.55
C PHE A 190 5.80 4.79 -2.69
N GLU A 191 4.96 4.82 -1.65
CA GLU A 191 3.69 5.58 -1.64
C GLU A 191 3.43 6.28 -0.30
N PRO A 192 3.29 7.64 -0.30
CA PRO A 192 3.49 8.53 -1.44
C PRO A 192 4.98 8.70 -1.75
N LEU A 193 5.36 8.68 -3.02
CA LEU A 193 6.73 9.02 -3.42
C LEU A 193 6.84 10.55 -3.48
N ILE A 194 7.53 11.12 -2.51
CA ILE A 194 7.65 12.58 -2.29
C ILE A 194 9.10 13.06 -2.23
N GLY A 195 10.03 12.22 -2.59
CA GLY A 195 11.45 12.51 -2.67
C GLY A 195 12.19 11.50 -3.53
N ALA A 196 13.45 11.77 -3.83
CA ALA A 196 14.30 10.87 -4.62
C ALA A 196 14.53 9.53 -3.89
N ILE A 197 14.69 8.48 -4.67
CA ILE A 197 15.12 7.16 -4.18
C ILE A 197 16.65 7.14 -4.26
N PRO A 198 17.37 6.85 -3.17
CA PRO A 198 18.82 6.73 -3.21
C PRO A 198 19.26 5.63 -4.20
N PRO A 199 20.23 5.90 -5.08
CA PRO A 199 20.68 4.94 -6.09
C PRO A 199 21.41 3.73 -5.48
N ASP A 200 21.86 3.85 -4.24
CA ASP A 200 22.54 2.82 -3.45
C ASP A 200 21.60 2.09 -2.47
N LEU A 201 20.28 2.28 -2.61
CA LEU A 201 19.29 1.58 -1.78
C LEU A 201 19.28 0.09 -2.12
N ASP A 202 19.61 -0.75 -1.15
CA ASP A 202 19.72 -2.19 -1.34
C ASP A 202 18.34 -2.88 -1.23
N LEU A 203 17.83 -3.40 -2.35
CA LEU A 203 16.56 -4.12 -2.44
C LEU A 203 16.73 -5.65 -2.49
N THR A 204 17.90 -6.19 -2.11
CA THR A 204 18.12 -7.65 -2.07
C THR A 204 17.04 -8.36 -1.26
N GLY A 205 16.41 -9.38 -1.85
CA GLY A 205 15.37 -10.18 -1.21
C GLY A 205 14.01 -9.49 -1.07
N ILE A 206 13.78 -8.38 -1.79
CA ILE A 206 12.47 -7.74 -1.93
C ILE A 206 11.84 -8.25 -3.23
N ASP A 207 10.61 -8.77 -3.13
CA ASP A 207 9.91 -9.38 -4.27
C ASP A 207 9.21 -8.34 -5.13
N TRP A 208 8.61 -7.31 -4.51
CA TRP A 208 7.71 -6.37 -5.16
C TRP A 208 7.97 -4.94 -4.73
N ALA A 209 7.78 -4.00 -5.66
CA ALA A 209 7.79 -2.57 -5.39
C ALA A 209 6.55 -1.91 -5.99
N PHE A 210 5.78 -1.21 -5.16
CA PHE A 210 4.60 -0.46 -5.57
C PHE A 210 4.91 1.02 -5.53
N PHE A 211 4.70 1.72 -6.64
CA PHE A 211 4.96 3.15 -6.76
C PHE A 211 3.67 3.95 -6.86
N GLY A 212 3.62 5.10 -6.21
CA GLY A 212 2.50 6.00 -6.34
C GLY A 212 2.78 7.40 -5.83
N GLY A 213 2.34 8.39 -6.59
CA GLY A 213 2.31 9.77 -6.16
C GLY A 213 1.26 10.01 -5.07
N GLU A 214 1.36 11.13 -4.39
CA GLU A 214 0.44 11.48 -3.31
C GLU A 214 -0.96 11.76 -3.83
N SER A 215 -1.95 11.07 -3.25
CA SER A 215 -3.36 11.30 -3.52
C SER A 215 -3.98 12.19 -2.46
N HIS A 216 -4.56 13.32 -2.85
CA HIS A 216 -5.23 14.24 -1.95
C HIS A 216 -6.55 14.75 -2.53
N ARG A 217 -7.49 15.16 -1.66
CA ARG A 217 -8.80 15.70 -2.10
C ARG A 217 -8.67 17.07 -2.77
N THR A 218 -7.65 17.83 -2.41
CA THR A 218 -7.35 19.15 -2.96
C THR A 218 -5.99 19.15 -3.63
N ILE A 219 -5.92 19.68 -4.85
CA ILE A 219 -4.72 19.74 -5.66
C ILE A 219 -3.60 20.50 -4.95
N LEU A 220 -3.96 21.62 -4.30
CA LEU A 220 -3.00 22.52 -3.65
C LEU A 220 -2.23 21.88 -2.48
N GLN A 221 -2.68 20.74 -1.98
CA GLN A 221 -2.05 20.06 -0.83
C GLN A 221 -1.30 18.79 -1.24
N ALA A 222 -1.56 18.25 -2.43
CA ALA A 222 -0.83 17.10 -2.94
C ALA A 222 0.58 17.51 -3.36
N ARG A 223 1.59 16.86 -2.79
CA ARG A 223 2.98 17.04 -3.18
C ARG A 223 3.22 16.37 -4.54
N PRO A 224 3.91 17.02 -5.48
CA PRO A 224 4.22 16.42 -6.77
C PRO A 224 5.21 15.27 -6.59
N MET A 225 5.07 14.25 -7.43
CA MET A 225 6.07 13.23 -7.65
C MET A 225 6.82 13.57 -8.95
N GLU A 226 8.14 13.62 -8.89
CA GLU A 226 8.95 13.82 -10.08
C GLU A 226 9.03 12.50 -10.87
N PRO A 227 8.69 12.48 -12.16
CA PRO A 227 8.74 11.26 -12.96
C PRO A 227 10.12 10.59 -12.98
N GLN A 228 11.19 11.37 -12.80
CA GLN A 228 12.55 10.83 -12.74
C GLN A 228 12.75 9.93 -11.51
N TRP A 229 12.21 10.29 -10.34
CA TRP A 229 12.29 9.43 -9.15
C TRP A 229 11.66 8.06 -9.38
N LEU A 230 10.58 8.04 -10.16
CA LEU A 230 9.91 6.80 -10.51
C LEU A 230 10.78 5.96 -11.46
N ARG A 231 11.37 6.58 -12.49
CA ARG A 231 12.30 5.88 -13.43
C ARG A 231 13.50 5.30 -12.69
N ASP A 232 14.12 6.11 -11.81
CA ASP A 232 15.26 5.67 -10.99
C ASP A 232 14.87 4.48 -10.09
N GLY A 233 13.69 4.54 -9.49
CA GLY A 233 13.17 3.46 -8.65
C GLY A 233 12.87 2.19 -9.43
N ILE A 234 12.30 2.29 -10.63
CA ILE A 234 12.06 1.14 -11.51
C ILE A 234 13.39 0.49 -11.94
N ALA A 235 14.34 1.28 -12.42
CA ALA A 235 15.66 0.77 -12.81
C ALA A 235 16.40 0.09 -11.64
N LEU A 236 16.28 0.67 -10.44
CA LEU A 236 16.81 0.06 -9.23
C LEU A 236 16.15 -1.29 -8.94
N CYS A 237 14.82 -1.36 -8.99
CA CYS A 237 14.08 -2.62 -8.78
C CYS A 237 14.53 -3.70 -9.76
N GLU A 238 14.64 -3.37 -11.05
CA GLU A 238 15.08 -4.30 -12.09
C GLU A 238 16.49 -4.83 -11.84
N SER A 239 17.40 -3.99 -11.33
CA SER A 239 18.77 -4.39 -11.00
C SER A 239 18.86 -5.42 -9.87
N PHE A 240 17.85 -5.49 -9.00
CA PHE A 240 17.74 -6.45 -7.90
C PHE A 240 16.76 -7.62 -8.19
N GLY A 241 16.13 -7.65 -9.37
CA GLY A 241 15.09 -8.63 -9.68
C GLY A 241 13.79 -8.41 -8.92
N CYS A 242 13.60 -7.24 -8.29
CA CYS A 242 12.36 -6.82 -7.65
C CYS A 242 11.35 -6.39 -8.73
N LYS A 243 10.09 -6.84 -8.66
CA LYS A 243 9.06 -6.50 -9.66
C LYS A 243 8.47 -5.11 -9.39
N PRO A 244 8.65 -4.11 -10.27
CA PRO A 244 8.09 -2.79 -10.11
C PRO A 244 6.67 -2.70 -10.65
N TYR A 245 5.78 -2.02 -9.91
CA TYR A 245 4.41 -1.70 -10.33
C TYR A 245 4.06 -0.27 -9.98
N VAL A 246 3.47 0.45 -10.95
CA VAL A 246 3.02 1.83 -10.78
C VAL A 246 1.50 1.86 -10.63
N LYS A 247 1.01 2.31 -9.48
CA LYS A 247 -0.43 2.39 -9.18
C LYS A 247 -1.04 3.69 -9.66
N GLN A 248 -0.30 4.80 -9.53
CA GLN A 248 -0.79 6.14 -9.84
C GLN A 248 0.33 7.17 -9.83
N LEU A 249 0.18 8.23 -10.60
CA LEU A 249 1.14 9.34 -10.59
C LEU A 249 0.77 10.47 -9.61
N GLY A 250 -0.36 10.35 -8.93
CA GLY A 250 -0.79 11.26 -7.88
C GLY A 250 -1.68 12.42 -8.34
N THR A 251 -2.27 13.11 -7.37
CA THR A 251 -3.21 14.20 -7.63
C THR A 251 -2.56 15.41 -8.32
N ALA A 252 -1.31 15.72 -8.00
CA ALA A 252 -0.58 16.81 -8.65
C ALA A 252 -0.37 16.54 -10.13
N TRP A 253 -0.03 15.30 -10.52
CA TRP A 253 0.07 14.87 -11.91
C TRP A 253 -1.28 14.95 -12.62
N ALA A 254 -2.33 14.37 -12.04
CA ALA A 254 -3.67 14.40 -12.61
C ALA A 254 -4.17 15.84 -12.85
N ALA A 255 -3.80 16.78 -11.97
CA ALA A 255 -4.12 18.18 -12.14
C ALA A 255 -3.33 18.84 -13.29
N ALA A 256 -2.03 18.59 -13.38
CA ALA A 256 -1.17 19.16 -14.42
C ALA A 256 -1.57 18.70 -15.82
N THR A 257 -2.02 17.44 -15.95
CA THR A 257 -2.49 16.85 -17.23
C THR A 257 -3.96 17.14 -17.53
N GLY A 258 -4.70 17.83 -16.63
CA GLY A 258 -6.12 18.10 -16.77
C GLY A 258 -7.04 16.92 -16.43
N ASN A 259 -6.48 15.77 -16.11
CA ASN A 259 -7.22 14.51 -15.95
C ASN A 259 -8.12 14.48 -14.69
N TRP A 260 -7.80 15.27 -13.67
CA TRP A 260 -8.60 15.39 -12.45
C TRP A 260 -10.04 15.84 -12.68
N ARG A 261 -10.30 16.56 -13.80
CA ARG A 261 -11.64 17.00 -14.23
C ARG A 261 -12.52 15.84 -14.69
N PHE A 262 -11.92 14.72 -15.07
CA PHE A 262 -12.57 13.54 -15.64
C PHE A 262 -12.69 12.36 -14.67
N LYS A 263 -12.71 12.59 -13.36
CA LYS A 263 -12.88 11.59 -12.30
C LYS A 263 -11.60 10.87 -11.84
N ASP A 264 -10.49 10.96 -12.54
CA ASP A 264 -9.22 10.37 -12.11
C ASP A 264 -8.39 11.34 -11.27
N LYS A 265 -8.84 11.57 -10.05
CA LYS A 265 -8.17 12.49 -9.09
C LYS A 265 -6.84 11.98 -8.55
N ALA A 266 -6.50 10.73 -8.77
CA ALA A 266 -5.30 10.10 -8.28
C ALA A 266 -4.23 9.89 -9.36
N GLY A 267 -4.55 10.14 -10.64
CA GLY A 267 -3.64 9.87 -11.76
C GLY A 267 -3.43 8.37 -11.99
N LYS A 268 -4.51 7.59 -11.86
CA LYS A 268 -4.51 6.13 -12.11
C LYS A 268 -4.68 5.77 -13.58
N ASP A 269 -5.29 6.69 -14.34
CA ASP A 269 -5.48 6.49 -15.76
C ASP A 269 -4.13 6.62 -16.47
N SER A 270 -3.68 5.56 -17.11
CA SER A 270 -2.37 5.48 -17.74
C SER A 270 -2.28 6.24 -19.08
N LEU A 271 -3.41 6.64 -19.67
CA LEU A 271 -3.39 7.33 -20.97
C LEU A 271 -2.52 8.60 -21.01
N PRO A 272 -2.52 9.48 -19.97
CA PRO A 272 -1.64 10.64 -19.95
C PRO A 272 -0.26 10.37 -19.33
N TRP A 273 0.08 9.12 -19.05
CA TRP A 273 1.39 8.79 -18.48
C TRP A 273 2.49 8.90 -19.53
N PRO A 274 3.74 9.18 -19.14
CA PRO A 274 4.87 8.99 -20.01
C PRO A 274 4.88 7.56 -20.56
N GLU A 275 5.14 7.43 -21.86
CA GLU A 275 5.02 6.16 -22.60
C GLU A 275 5.89 5.06 -21.98
N ASP A 276 7.09 5.41 -21.53
CA ASP A 276 8.04 4.50 -20.87
C ASP A 276 7.56 3.98 -19.50
N LEU A 277 6.55 4.62 -18.88
CA LEU A 277 5.99 4.19 -17.59
C LEU A 277 4.74 3.32 -17.74
N CYS A 278 4.10 3.35 -18.90
CA CYS A 278 2.87 2.59 -19.15
C CYS A 278 3.02 1.07 -18.95
N PRO A 279 4.15 0.41 -19.31
CA PRO A 279 4.33 -1.03 -19.10
C PRO A 279 4.25 -1.47 -17.63
N TYR A 280 4.53 -0.56 -16.71
CA TYR A 280 4.51 -0.83 -15.26
C TYR A 280 3.16 -0.50 -14.60
N ALA A 281 2.18 -0.01 -15.39
CA ALA A 281 0.88 0.38 -14.85
C ALA A 281 0.11 -0.84 -14.32
N ILE A 282 -0.33 -0.76 -13.06
CA ILE A 282 -1.21 -1.74 -12.47
C ILE A 282 -2.43 -1.04 -11.88
N HIS A 283 -3.61 -1.44 -12.30
CA HIS A 283 -4.85 -0.86 -11.80
C HIS A 283 -5.44 -1.62 -10.61
N SER A 284 -5.01 -2.88 -10.41
CA SER A 284 -5.46 -3.74 -9.32
C SER A 284 -4.51 -4.91 -9.10
N LEU A 285 -4.27 -5.29 -7.86
CA LEU A 285 -3.55 -6.52 -7.50
C LEU A 285 -4.25 -7.80 -8.02
N ARG A 286 -5.49 -7.69 -8.52
CA ARG A 286 -6.18 -8.80 -9.20
C ARG A 286 -5.56 -9.20 -10.53
N GLU A 287 -4.70 -8.36 -11.09
CA GLU A 287 -3.95 -8.65 -12.31
C GLU A 287 -2.74 -9.53 -12.04
N ILE A 288 -2.38 -9.70 -10.77
CA ILE A 288 -1.33 -10.60 -10.31
C ILE A 288 -1.82 -12.04 -10.44
N THR A 289 -1.07 -12.86 -11.15
CA THR A 289 -1.36 -14.29 -11.32
C THR A 289 -0.79 -15.11 -10.16
N PRO A 290 -1.26 -16.35 -9.92
CA PRO A 290 -0.66 -17.25 -8.93
C PRO A 290 0.83 -17.53 -9.17
N ASP A 291 1.30 -17.46 -10.41
CA ASP A 291 2.73 -17.64 -10.73
C ASP A 291 3.55 -16.40 -10.34
N ASP A 292 2.94 -15.22 -10.37
CA ASP A 292 3.54 -13.99 -9.83
C ASP A 292 3.68 -14.03 -8.31
N LEU A 293 2.92 -14.87 -7.64
CA LEU A 293 2.92 -15.01 -6.18
C LEU A 293 3.99 -15.97 -5.66
N ARG A 294 4.68 -16.68 -6.57
CA ARG A 294 5.80 -17.55 -6.18
C ARG A 294 7.03 -16.69 -5.93
N PRO A 295 7.76 -16.91 -4.81
CA PRO A 295 9.05 -16.29 -4.61
C PRO A 295 9.93 -16.61 -5.80
N MET A 296 10.56 -15.60 -6.40
CA MET A 296 11.50 -15.81 -7.48
C MET A 296 12.71 -16.55 -6.92
N VAL A 297 12.74 -17.86 -7.12
CA VAL A 297 14.02 -18.58 -7.14
C VAL A 297 14.79 -17.98 -8.30
N ALA A 298 15.95 -17.42 -8.01
CA ALA A 298 16.80 -16.73 -8.96
C ALA A 298 16.84 -17.46 -10.30
N GLN A 299 16.19 -16.92 -11.33
CA GLN A 299 16.41 -17.32 -12.70
C GLN A 299 17.44 -16.37 -13.31
N PRO A 300 18.43 -16.89 -14.05
CA PRO A 300 19.39 -16.04 -14.75
C PRO A 300 18.67 -15.23 -15.83
N SER A 301 19.05 -13.97 -15.91
CA SER A 301 18.61 -12.98 -16.87
C SER A 301 18.46 -13.52 -18.31
N LEU A 302 17.25 -13.48 -18.87
CA LEU A 302 17.06 -13.39 -20.31
C LEU A 302 15.86 -12.47 -20.55
N GLY A 303 16.18 -11.39 -21.25
CA GLY A 303 15.24 -10.34 -21.56
C GLY A 303 14.24 -10.71 -22.63
N ASP A 304 13.07 -10.17 -22.43
CA ASP A 304 12.24 -9.54 -23.46
C ASP A 304 11.39 -8.50 -22.73
N PRO A 305 11.26 -7.28 -23.26
CA PRO A 305 10.45 -6.26 -22.62
C PRO A 305 8.97 -6.71 -22.62
N PRO A 306 8.23 -6.43 -21.54
CA PRO A 306 6.81 -6.73 -21.50
C PRO A 306 6.09 -6.01 -22.64
N SER A 307 5.22 -6.72 -23.35
CA SER A 307 4.41 -6.18 -24.44
C SER A 307 3.61 -4.98 -23.93
N SER A 308 3.70 -3.86 -24.64
CA SER A 308 3.03 -2.59 -24.34
C SER A 308 1.52 -2.78 -24.21
N ASN A 309 1.02 -2.73 -22.99
CA ASN A 309 -0.43 -2.80 -22.68
C ASN A 309 -1.01 -1.41 -22.37
N CYS A 310 -0.53 -0.38 -23.07
CA CYS A 310 -1.28 0.87 -23.22
C CYS A 310 -2.28 0.64 -24.36
N GLY A 311 -3.45 0.14 -24.01
CA GLY A 311 -4.52 -0.09 -24.99
C GLY A 311 -4.89 1.22 -25.70
N HIS A 312 -4.61 1.30 -26.98
CA HIS A 312 -5.27 2.28 -27.85
C HIS A 312 -6.76 1.95 -27.80
N ALA A 313 -7.54 2.81 -27.19
CA ALA A 313 -8.97 2.81 -27.40
C ALA A 313 -9.21 3.31 -28.83
N ASP A 314 -9.60 2.41 -29.73
CA ASP A 314 -10.15 2.78 -31.02
C ASP A 314 -11.28 3.78 -30.81
N THR A 315 -11.09 4.99 -31.31
CA THR A 315 -12.17 5.94 -31.48
C THR A 315 -13.07 5.42 -32.59
N PRO A 316 -14.38 5.25 -32.39
CA PRO A 316 -15.27 4.99 -33.50
C PRO A 316 -15.38 6.29 -34.35
N GLU A 317 -14.93 6.20 -35.58
CA GLU A 317 -15.37 7.11 -36.63
C GLU A 317 -16.86 6.89 -36.86
N GLY A 318 -17.65 7.98 -36.76
CA GLY A 318 -19.06 7.99 -37.06
C GLY A 318 -19.77 9.21 -36.49
#